data_983c19ff6e4b5b069371156967726977
#
_entry.id   983c19ff6e4b5b069371156967726977
#
_cell.length_a   1.000
_cell.length_b   1.000
_cell.length_c   1.000
_cell.angle_alpha   90.00
_cell.angle_beta   90.00
_cell.angle_gamma   90.00
#
_symmetry.space_group_name_H-M   'P 1'
#
loop_
_entity.id
_entity.type
_entity.pdbx_description
1 polymer ?
#
loop_
_entity_poly.entity_id
_entity_poly.type
_entity_poly.pdbx_seq_one_letter_code
_entity_poly.pdbx_strand_id
1 'polypeptide(L)'
;MRETLKSAWKVVEIRKKILYTLFMLLVFRLLCFIPTPGVDTSMIQAVMNQYSILGYIQSMTGSNFASYNIMAMGITPYINASIIMQLLCVAIPKLEELNKQGDEGRKKIAQITRYVTVGLGFVQAIALTVGMKANATGGFLGLMTIGFCLAAGTAMAMWIGERIT
;
A
#
# COMPACT_ATOMS: atom_id res chain seq x y z
N MET A 1 19.56 27.84 -4.81
CA MET A 1 19.08 26.55 -4.24
C MET A 1 19.63 26.25 -2.84
N ARG A 2 20.93 26.34 -2.58
CA ARG A 2 21.51 26.09 -1.24
C ARG A 2 21.03 27.08 -0.16
N GLU A 3 20.87 28.34 -0.50
CA GLU A 3 20.38 29.40 0.39
C GLU A 3 18.91 29.21 0.76
N THR A 4 18.07 28.80 -0.22
CA THR A 4 16.63 28.55 -0.02
C THR A 4 16.42 27.33 0.89
N LEU A 5 17.24 26.27 0.74
CA LEU A 5 17.22 25.11 1.62
C LEU A 5 17.67 25.46 3.06
N LYS A 6 18.71 26.30 3.22
CA LYS A 6 19.14 26.79 4.54
C LYS A 6 18.08 27.66 5.21
N SER A 7 17.38 28.50 4.44
CA SER A 7 16.29 29.33 4.94
C SER A 7 15.07 28.50 5.35
N ALA A 8 14.71 27.47 4.58
CA ALA A 8 13.65 26.55 4.91
C ALA A 8 13.94 25.74 6.20
N TRP A 9 15.22 25.38 6.42
CA TRP A 9 15.62 24.67 7.63
C TRP A 9 15.58 25.52 8.91
N LYS A 10 15.61 26.87 8.80
CA LYS A 10 15.46 27.78 9.91
C LYS A 10 14.02 27.90 10.42
N VAL A 11 13.02 27.57 9.59
CA VAL A 11 11.62 27.60 9.98
C VAL A 11 11.32 26.30 10.76
N VAL A 12 11.02 26.46 12.05
CA VAL A 12 10.78 25.32 12.98
C VAL A 12 9.64 24.41 12.52
N GLU A 13 8.59 24.98 11.92
CA GLU A 13 7.44 24.22 11.42
C GLU A 13 7.80 23.30 10.26
N ILE A 14 8.57 23.79 9.29
CA ILE A 14 9.03 23.02 8.14
C ILE A 14 9.96 21.88 8.59
N ARG A 15 10.86 22.17 9.51
CA ARG A 15 11.76 21.16 10.07
C ARG A 15 11.01 20.04 10.79
N LYS A 16 9.99 20.38 11.58
CA LYS A 16 9.15 19.38 12.26
C LYS A 16 8.41 18.47 11.25
N LYS A 17 7.85 19.06 10.20
CA LYS A 17 7.15 18.32 9.14
C LYS A 17 8.09 17.38 8.38
N ILE A 18 9.27 17.85 7.99
CA ILE A 18 10.29 17.04 7.31
C ILE A 18 10.75 15.88 8.21
N LEU A 19 11.04 16.15 9.48
CA LEU A 19 11.48 15.13 10.44
C LEU A 19 10.38 14.08 10.66
N TYR A 20 9.13 14.51 10.76
CA TYR A 20 7.98 13.63 10.88
C TYR A 20 7.82 12.73 9.65
N THR A 21 7.93 13.30 8.45
CA THR A 21 7.89 12.54 7.19
C THR A 21 9.01 11.50 7.10
N LEU A 22 10.25 11.89 7.43
CA LEU A 22 11.39 10.98 7.48
C LEU A 22 11.18 9.86 8.50
N PHE A 23 10.66 10.18 9.68
CA PHE A 23 10.34 9.18 10.70
C PHE A 23 9.28 8.19 10.20
N MET A 24 8.21 8.67 9.55
CA MET A 24 7.19 7.79 8.98
C MET A 24 7.73 6.90 7.85
N LEU A 25 8.63 7.42 7.01
CA LEU A 25 9.32 6.63 5.99
C LEU A 25 10.21 5.55 6.60
N LEU A 26 10.88 5.87 7.72
CA LEU A 26 11.68 4.89 8.45
C LEU A 26 10.79 3.79 9.03
N VAL A 27 9.66 4.13 9.64
CA VAL A 27 8.67 3.16 10.13
C VAL A 27 8.17 2.27 9.00
N PHE A 28 7.81 2.86 7.85
CA PHE A 28 7.42 2.10 6.66
C PHE A 28 8.51 1.12 6.24
N ARG A 29 9.76 1.56 6.23
CA ARG A 29 10.91 0.70 5.87
C ARG A 29 11.09 -0.46 6.85
N LEU A 30 10.92 -0.22 8.14
CA LEU A 30 10.98 -1.28 9.16
C LEU A 30 9.87 -2.32 8.96
N LEU A 31 8.66 -1.90 8.61
CA LEU A 31 7.55 -2.82 8.31
C LEU A 31 7.83 -3.69 7.07
N CYS A 32 8.62 -3.20 6.12
CA CYS A 32 9.05 -3.97 4.95
C CYS A 32 10.00 -5.14 5.30
N PHE A 33 10.57 -5.19 6.48
CA PHE A 33 11.40 -6.32 6.93
C PHE A 33 10.61 -7.46 7.56
N ILE A 34 9.31 -7.27 7.83
CA ILE A 34 8.49 -8.29 8.46
C ILE A 34 7.95 -9.23 7.37
N PRO A 35 8.42 -10.49 7.29
CA PRO A 35 7.91 -11.44 6.30
C PRO A 35 6.49 -11.87 6.65
N THR A 36 5.68 -12.16 5.63
CA THR A 36 4.34 -12.71 5.82
C THR A 36 4.45 -14.16 6.28
N PRO A 37 3.84 -14.54 7.41
CA PRO A 37 3.90 -15.90 7.90
C PRO A 37 3.16 -16.87 6.97
N GLY A 38 3.68 -18.10 6.84
CA GLY A 38 3.02 -19.16 6.10
C GLY A 38 3.24 -19.16 4.58
N VAL A 39 4.16 -18.36 4.06
CA VAL A 39 4.53 -18.34 2.63
C VAL A 39 5.89 -18.98 2.44
N ASP A 40 5.97 -19.96 1.54
CA ASP A 40 7.24 -20.52 1.08
C ASP A 40 7.82 -19.64 -0.04
N THR A 41 8.83 -18.84 0.32
CA THR A 41 9.45 -17.88 -0.60
C THR A 41 10.40 -18.54 -1.61
N SER A 42 10.73 -19.80 -1.44
CA SER A 42 11.66 -20.52 -2.34
C SER A 42 11.11 -20.65 -3.76
N MET A 43 9.82 -20.94 -3.89
CA MET A 43 9.16 -21.01 -5.19
C MET A 43 9.03 -19.64 -5.85
N ILE A 44 8.77 -18.59 -5.08
CA ILE A 44 8.67 -17.23 -5.59
C ILE A 44 10.01 -16.79 -6.17
N GLN A 45 11.12 -17.08 -5.48
CA GLN A 45 12.46 -16.78 -5.97
C GLN A 45 12.78 -17.57 -7.25
N ALA A 46 12.36 -18.82 -7.35
CA ALA A 46 12.53 -19.64 -8.57
C ALA A 46 11.79 -19.02 -9.76
N VAL A 47 10.53 -18.60 -9.58
CA VAL A 47 9.74 -17.93 -10.62
C VAL A 47 10.36 -16.58 -11.01
N MET A 48 10.87 -15.82 -10.05
CA MET A 48 11.52 -14.54 -10.31
C MET A 48 12.82 -14.69 -11.10
N ASN A 49 13.60 -15.72 -10.80
CA ASN A 49 14.84 -16.00 -11.53
C ASN A 49 14.57 -16.49 -12.97
N GLN A 50 13.41 -17.08 -13.22
CA GLN A 50 13.02 -17.58 -14.53
C GLN A 50 12.57 -16.45 -15.48
N TYR A 51 12.01 -15.37 -14.95
CA TYR A 51 11.50 -14.24 -15.75
C TYR A 51 12.30 -12.98 -15.47
N SER A 52 13.15 -12.55 -16.41
CA SER A 52 13.99 -11.36 -16.30
C SER A 52 13.19 -10.08 -15.98
N ILE A 53 11.95 -9.97 -16.48
CA ILE A 53 11.06 -8.82 -16.24
C ILE A 53 10.73 -8.69 -14.74
N LEU A 54 10.50 -9.80 -14.06
CA LEU A 54 10.23 -9.81 -12.61
C LEU A 54 11.43 -9.35 -11.80
N GLY A 55 12.65 -9.64 -12.27
CA GLY A 55 13.89 -9.14 -11.68
C GLY A 55 14.00 -7.61 -11.73
N TYR A 56 13.57 -6.99 -12.84
CA TYR A 56 13.51 -5.52 -12.94
C TYR A 56 12.48 -4.93 -11.97
N ILE A 57 11.29 -5.51 -11.86
CA ILE A 57 10.26 -5.09 -10.91
C ILE A 57 10.79 -5.19 -9.47
N GLN A 58 11.52 -6.26 -9.15
CA GLN A 58 12.15 -6.44 -7.84
C GLN A 58 13.16 -5.34 -7.53
N SER A 59 13.99 -4.96 -8.50
CA SER A 59 14.97 -3.87 -8.33
C SER A 59 14.28 -2.55 -8.05
N MET A 60 13.19 -2.25 -8.74
CA MET A 60 12.41 -1.02 -8.55
C MET A 60 11.63 -0.99 -7.24
N THR A 61 11.10 -2.14 -6.81
CA THR A 61 10.27 -2.26 -5.59
C THR A 61 11.11 -2.47 -4.33
N GLY A 62 12.44 -2.61 -4.47
CA GLY A 62 13.36 -2.77 -3.35
C GLY A 62 13.24 -4.12 -2.63
N SER A 63 13.10 -5.21 -3.37
CA SER A 63 13.03 -6.61 -2.90
C SER A 63 11.79 -6.98 -2.06
N ASN A 64 10.89 -6.06 -1.77
CA ASN A 64 9.71 -6.31 -0.94
C ASN A 64 8.78 -7.37 -1.56
N PHE A 65 8.67 -7.37 -2.87
CA PHE A 65 7.81 -8.28 -3.61
C PHE A 65 8.34 -9.72 -3.56
N ALA A 66 9.64 -9.91 -3.75
CA ALA A 66 10.29 -11.23 -3.71
C ALA A 66 10.32 -11.84 -2.30
N SER A 67 10.43 -11.00 -1.29
CA SER A 67 10.44 -11.42 0.11
C SER A 67 9.05 -11.69 0.67
N TYR A 68 8.00 -11.39 -0.10
CA TYR A 68 6.59 -11.54 0.32
C TYR A 68 6.32 -10.95 1.71
N ASN A 69 6.79 -9.71 1.89
CA ASN A 69 6.62 -8.99 3.15
C ASN A 69 5.17 -8.53 3.33
N ILE A 70 4.79 -8.18 4.54
CA ILE A 70 3.46 -7.61 4.84
C ILE A 70 3.16 -6.39 3.95
N MET A 71 4.20 -5.63 3.57
CA MET A 71 4.11 -4.47 2.69
C MET A 71 4.31 -4.80 1.20
N ALA A 72 4.24 -6.08 0.78
CA ALA A 72 4.50 -6.48 -0.61
C ALA A 72 3.58 -5.80 -1.63
N MET A 73 2.33 -5.57 -1.26
CA MET A 73 1.36 -4.85 -2.11
C MET A 73 1.49 -3.32 -2.01
N GLY A 74 2.15 -2.80 -0.96
CA GLY A 74 2.36 -1.37 -0.76
C GLY A 74 1.08 -0.55 -0.79
N ILE A 75 1.13 0.60 -1.48
CA ILE A 75 0.02 1.56 -1.63
C ILE A 75 -0.84 1.27 -2.87
N THR A 76 -0.47 0.29 -3.70
CA THR A 76 -1.14 0.01 -4.99
C THR A 76 -2.66 -0.20 -4.85
N PRO A 77 -3.19 -0.99 -3.89
CA PRO A 77 -4.63 -1.14 -3.74
C PRO A 77 -5.35 0.17 -3.39
N TYR A 78 -4.69 1.05 -2.64
CA TYR A 78 -5.24 2.36 -2.30
C TYR A 78 -5.31 3.29 -3.51
N ILE A 79 -4.28 3.31 -4.35
CA ILE A 79 -4.26 4.11 -5.58
C ILE A 79 -5.40 3.64 -6.51
N ASN A 80 -5.52 2.33 -6.71
CA ASN A 80 -6.59 1.76 -7.53
C ASN A 80 -7.98 2.12 -6.99
N ALA A 81 -8.20 1.95 -5.67
CA ALA A 81 -9.45 2.31 -5.02
C ALA A 81 -9.76 3.80 -5.15
N SER A 82 -8.76 4.66 -5.01
CA SER A 82 -8.90 6.11 -5.16
C SER A 82 -9.32 6.50 -6.58
N ILE A 83 -8.71 5.91 -7.60
CA ILE A 83 -9.09 6.13 -9.01
C ILE A 83 -10.51 5.64 -9.27
N ILE A 84 -10.85 4.43 -8.81
CA ILE A 84 -12.20 3.87 -8.95
C ILE A 84 -13.23 4.80 -8.30
N MET A 85 -12.96 5.27 -7.08
CA MET A 85 -13.87 6.18 -6.39
C MET A 85 -14.01 7.54 -7.09
N GLN A 86 -12.95 8.08 -7.67
CA GLN A 86 -13.02 9.30 -8.48
C GLN A 86 -13.93 9.10 -9.70
N LEU A 87 -13.80 7.98 -10.39
CA LEU A 87 -14.66 7.65 -11.53
C LEU A 87 -16.11 7.42 -11.09
N LEU A 88 -16.34 6.74 -9.96
CA LEU A 88 -17.68 6.53 -9.42
C LEU A 88 -18.34 7.84 -8.96
N CYS A 89 -17.58 8.81 -8.46
CA CYS A 89 -18.09 10.14 -8.12
C CYS A 89 -18.61 10.90 -9.34
N VAL A 90 -18.11 10.60 -10.54
CA VAL A 90 -18.63 11.17 -11.79
C VAL A 90 -19.80 10.37 -12.33
N ALA A 91 -19.75 9.03 -12.19
CA ALA A 91 -20.75 8.13 -12.75
C ALA A 91 -22.06 8.06 -11.91
N ILE A 92 -21.95 8.23 -10.60
CA ILE A 92 -23.09 8.07 -9.67
C ILE A 92 -23.52 9.44 -9.13
N PRO A 93 -24.74 9.94 -9.48
CA PRO A 93 -25.22 11.25 -9.05
C PRO A 93 -25.19 11.47 -7.53
N LYS A 94 -25.51 10.44 -6.74
CA LYS A 94 -25.45 10.52 -5.26
C LYS A 94 -24.05 10.78 -4.71
N LEU A 95 -23.03 10.22 -5.35
CA LEU A 95 -21.64 10.46 -4.95
C LEU A 95 -21.13 11.82 -5.44
N GLU A 96 -21.63 12.28 -6.59
CA GLU A 96 -21.38 13.63 -7.08
C GLU A 96 -21.95 14.69 -6.14
N GLU A 97 -23.18 14.51 -5.65
CA GLU A 97 -23.79 15.38 -4.66
C GLU A 97 -22.98 15.42 -3.35
N LEU A 98 -22.51 14.25 -2.88
CA LEU A 98 -21.61 14.19 -1.72
C LEU A 98 -20.31 14.96 -1.96
N ASN A 99 -19.73 14.86 -3.15
CA ASN A 99 -18.49 15.58 -3.48
C ASN A 99 -18.74 17.11 -3.52
N LYS A 100 -19.93 17.55 -3.93
CA LYS A 100 -20.35 18.97 -3.95
C LYS A 100 -20.67 19.53 -2.56
N GLN A 101 -20.92 18.68 -1.56
CA GLN A 101 -21.18 19.10 -0.17
C GLN A 101 -19.96 19.67 0.57
N GLY A 102 -18.82 19.80 -0.11
CA GLY A 102 -17.60 20.38 0.45
C GLY A 102 -16.84 19.40 1.37
N ASP A 103 -16.30 19.92 2.49
CA ASP A 103 -15.38 19.16 3.34
C ASP A 103 -16.01 17.94 4.03
N GLU A 104 -17.29 18.02 4.39
CA GLU A 104 -17.99 16.87 4.99
C GLU A 104 -18.22 15.74 3.98
N GLY A 105 -18.59 16.07 2.75
CA GLY A 105 -18.75 15.11 1.69
C GLY A 105 -17.44 14.42 1.32
N ARG A 106 -16.36 15.17 1.22
CA ARG A 106 -15.00 14.63 0.96
C ARG A 106 -14.54 13.68 2.05
N LYS A 107 -14.82 13.97 3.33
CA LYS A 107 -14.53 13.06 4.45
C LYS A 107 -15.28 11.73 4.32
N LYS A 108 -16.56 11.76 3.93
CA LYS A 108 -17.35 10.54 3.69
C LYS A 108 -16.80 9.73 2.51
N ILE A 109 -16.47 10.39 1.41
CA ILE A 109 -15.85 9.72 0.24
C ILE A 109 -14.52 9.08 0.64
N ALA A 110 -13.67 9.77 1.41
CA ALA A 110 -12.42 9.21 1.91
C ALA A 110 -12.65 7.97 2.78
N GLN A 111 -13.66 7.96 3.64
CA GLN A 111 -14.02 6.78 4.43
C GLN A 111 -14.44 5.61 3.55
N ILE A 112 -15.30 5.85 2.55
CA ILE A 112 -15.73 4.82 1.60
C ILE A 112 -14.51 4.27 0.83
N THR A 113 -13.62 5.15 0.39
CA THR A 113 -12.36 4.75 -0.29
C THR A 113 -11.53 3.82 0.57
N ARG A 114 -11.42 4.07 1.89
CA ARG A 114 -10.70 3.18 2.82
C ARG A 114 -11.32 1.78 2.88
N TYR A 115 -12.64 1.68 2.98
CA TYR A 115 -13.32 0.37 2.98
C TYR A 115 -13.12 -0.37 1.66
N VAL A 116 -13.25 0.34 0.53
CA VAL A 116 -13.01 -0.22 -0.80
C VAL A 116 -11.55 -0.66 -0.94
N THR A 117 -10.60 0.10 -0.42
CA THR A 117 -9.17 -0.24 -0.43
C THR A 117 -8.89 -1.55 0.30
N VAL A 118 -9.46 -1.73 1.49
CA VAL A 118 -9.28 -2.97 2.27
C VAL A 118 -9.88 -4.16 1.54
N GLY A 119 -11.08 -4.02 0.98
CA GLY A 119 -11.74 -5.06 0.19
C GLY A 119 -10.93 -5.44 -1.06
N LEU A 120 -10.51 -4.45 -1.85
CA LEU A 120 -9.66 -4.67 -3.03
C LEU A 120 -8.32 -5.25 -2.66
N GLY A 121 -7.69 -4.76 -1.58
CA GLY A 121 -6.43 -5.28 -1.08
C GLY A 121 -6.53 -6.76 -0.71
N PHE A 122 -7.61 -7.17 -0.06
CA PHE A 122 -7.84 -8.57 0.28
C PHE A 122 -8.01 -9.46 -0.96
N VAL A 123 -8.84 -9.03 -1.93
CA VAL A 123 -9.04 -9.77 -3.19
C VAL A 123 -7.74 -9.87 -3.98
N GLN A 124 -6.98 -8.77 -4.09
CA GLN A 124 -5.69 -8.74 -4.79
C GLN A 124 -4.66 -9.61 -4.08
N ALA A 125 -4.63 -9.64 -2.74
CA ALA A 125 -3.74 -10.49 -1.96
C ALA A 125 -3.97 -11.98 -2.26
N ILE A 126 -5.23 -12.41 -2.28
CA ILE A 126 -5.59 -13.77 -2.64
C ILE A 126 -5.19 -14.08 -4.09
N ALA A 127 -5.54 -13.20 -5.03
CA ALA A 127 -5.21 -13.37 -6.44
C ALA A 127 -3.70 -13.47 -6.67
N LEU A 128 -2.92 -12.65 -5.98
CA LEU A 128 -1.46 -12.65 -6.06
C LEU A 128 -0.86 -13.96 -5.49
N THR A 129 -1.35 -14.41 -4.34
CA THR A 129 -0.88 -15.64 -3.70
C THR A 129 -1.17 -16.87 -4.58
N VAL A 130 -2.37 -16.94 -5.15
CA VAL A 130 -2.77 -18.02 -6.07
C VAL A 130 -1.99 -17.92 -7.40
N GLY A 131 -1.87 -16.72 -7.96
CA GLY A 131 -1.21 -16.48 -9.24
C GLY A 131 0.28 -16.80 -9.21
N MET A 132 0.96 -16.53 -8.10
CA MET A 132 2.38 -16.85 -7.91
C MET A 132 2.62 -18.29 -7.46
N LYS A 133 1.59 -19.13 -7.36
CA LYS A 133 1.68 -20.49 -6.84
C LYS A 133 2.43 -20.58 -5.51
N ALA A 134 2.33 -19.52 -4.71
CA ALA A 134 2.89 -19.50 -3.37
C ALA A 134 2.17 -20.57 -2.55
N ASN A 135 2.91 -21.63 -2.18
CA ASN A 135 2.35 -22.69 -1.34
C ASN A 135 2.05 -22.09 0.04
N ALA A 136 0.77 -21.82 0.28
CA ALA A 136 0.32 -21.46 1.61
C ALA A 136 0.38 -22.70 2.50
N THR A 137 1.28 -22.69 3.47
CA THR A 137 1.38 -23.73 4.49
C THR A 137 0.08 -23.72 5.31
N GLY A 138 -0.78 -24.73 5.10
CA GLY A 138 -2.09 -24.81 5.78
C GLY A 138 -3.31 -24.72 4.86
N GLY A 139 -3.14 -24.80 3.52
CA GLY A 139 -4.26 -24.83 2.58
C GLY A 139 -5.12 -23.56 2.61
N PHE A 140 -6.45 -23.71 2.68
CA PHE A 140 -7.39 -22.59 2.64
C PHE A 140 -7.22 -21.61 3.82
N LEU A 141 -6.95 -22.10 5.02
CA LEU A 141 -6.69 -21.25 6.20
C LEU A 141 -5.40 -20.45 6.05
N GLY A 142 -4.35 -21.06 5.50
CA GLY A 142 -3.09 -20.36 5.19
C GLY A 142 -3.32 -19.23 4.18
N LEU A 143 -4.10 -19.49 3.13
CA LEU A 143 -4.45 -18.49 2.12
C LEU A 143 -5.19 -17.28 2.73
N MET A 144 -6.15 -17.55 3.62
CA MET A 144 -6.88 -16.49 4.34
C MET A 144 -5.95 -15.68 5.25
N THR A 145 -5.05 -16.35 5.98
CA THR A 145 -4.08 -15.68 6.85
C THR A 145 -3.18 -14.75 6.06
N ILE A 146 -2.66 -15.20 4.92
CA ILE A 146 -1.84 -14.37 4.02
C ILE A 146 -2.64 -13.19 3.49
N GLY A 147 -3.88 -13.41 3.07
CA GLY A 147 -4.78 -12.37 2.60
C GLY A 147 -5.00 -11.28 3.65
N PHE A 148 -5.27 -11.67 4.88
CA PHE A 148 -5.44 -10.72 5.99
C PHE A 148 -4.15 -9.99 6.34
N CYS A 149 -3.00 -10.66 6.36
CA CYS A 149 -1.70 -10.03 6.63
C CYS A 149 -1.36 -8.96 5.57
N LEU A 150 -1.54 -9.27 4.29
CA LEU A 150 -1.27 -8.33 3.21
C LEU A 150 -2.28 -7.17 3.18
N ALA A 151 -3.56 -7.44 3.45
CA ALA A 151 -4.57 -6.40 3.57
C ALA A 151 -4.30 -5.47 4.76
N ALA A 152 -3.87 -6.01 5.90
CA ALA A 152 -3.45 -5.22 7.05
C ALA A 152 -2.23 -4.35 6.73
N GLY A 153 -1.25 -4.90 6.01
CA GLY A 153 -0.08 -4.13 5.53
C GLY A 153 -0.49 -2.96 4.64
N THR A 154 -1.42 -3.20 3.70
CA THR A 154 -1.97 -2.14 2.84
C THR A 154 -2.70 -1.06 3.66
N ALA A 155 -3.49 -1.46 4.66
CA ALA A 155 -4.17 -0.51 5.53
C ALA A 155 -3.18 0.34 6.35
N MET A 156 -2.10 -0.25 6.83
CA MET A 156 -1.01 0.48 7.51
C MET A 156 -0.28 1.42 6.56
N ALA A 157 0.02 0.99 5.32
CA ALA A 157 0.64 1.84 4.30
C ALA A 157 -0.24 3.04 3.96
N MET A 158 -1.55 2.82 3.81
CA MET A 158 -2.54 3.87 3.60
C MET A 158 -2.56 4.87 4.78
N TRP A 159 -2.60 4.38 6.01
CA TRP A 159 -2.58 5.23 7.19
C TRP A 159 -1.31 6.07 7.29
N ILE A 160 -0.13 5.49 7.00
CA ILE A 160 1.14 6.22 6.94
C ILE A 160 1.10 7.29 5.85
N GLY A 161 0.59 6.97 4.66
CA GLY A 161 0.45 7.91 3.55
C GLY A 161 -0.44 9.10 3.91
N GLU A 162 -1.59 8.85 4.54
CA GLU A 162 -2.51 9.91 5.00
C GLU A 162 -1.92 10.78 6.12
N ARG A 163 -1.00 10.25 6.91
CA ARG A 163 -0.32 11.03 7.97
C ARG A 163 0.80 11.91 7.43
N ILE A 164 1.35 11.57 6.27
CA ILE A 164 2.40 12.37 5.61
C ILE A 164 1.78 13.55 4.83
N THR A 165 0.58 13.37 4.30
CA THR A 165 -0.15 14.41 3.54
C THR A 165 -0.84 15.38 4.47
#